data_d3ba74e8ab11337e9a63138630d51530
#
_entry.id   d3ba74e8ab11337e9a63138630d51530
#
_cell.length_a   1.000
_cell.length_b   1.000
_cell.length_c   1.000
_cell.angle_alpha   90.00
_cell.angle_beta   90.00
_cell.angle_gamma   90.00
#
_symmetry.space_group_name_H-M   'P 1'
#
loop_
_entity.id
_entity.type
_entity.pdbx_description
1 polymer ?
#
loop_
_entity_poly.entity_id
_entity_poly.type
_entity_poly.pdbx_seq_one_letter_code
_entity_poly.pdbx_strand_id
1 'polypeptide(L)'
;MNYQVVKLANGEDIICDVLGYKDDTIKITSPLKMETYNRSTEKGVVESLGLSRWVQPYSDEQEFTIQRATIVMMTPVSAGLQKYYEYVVDNMKTMRKDLSSPTEKELRVIEKEEKNIEDIENELEEMEAILEKSKSTIH
;
A
#
# COMPACT_ATOMS: atom_id res chain seq x y z
N MET A 1 8.28 16.24 8.40
CA MET A 1 8.22 14.97 7.66
C MET A 1 8.69 15.21 6.24
N ASN A 2 9.58 14.36 5.76
CA ASN A 2 10.19 14.51 4.45
C ASN A 2 9.88 13.29 3.58
N TYR A 3 8.66 13.23 3.08
CA TYR A 3 8.20 12.14 2.23
C TYR A 3 8.74 12.29 0.82
N GLN A 4 9.41 11.25 0.33
CA GLN A 4 10.04 11.22 -0.98
C GLN A 4 9.66 9.95 -1.72
N VAL A 5 9.49 10.11 -3.03
CA VAL A 5 9.48 8.98 -3.97
C VAL A 5 10.91 8.74 -4.41
N VAL A 6 11.38 7.52 -4.28
CA VAL A 6 12.75 7.13 -4.62
C VAL A 6 12.71 6.05 -5.69
N LYS A 7 13.34 6.33 -6.82
CA LYS A 7 13.52 5.35 -7.88
C LYS A 7 14.89 4.71 -7.74
N LEU A 8 14.90 3.39 -7.56
CA LEU A 8 16.11 2.62 -7.36
C LEU A 8 16.67 2.09 -8.67
N ALA A 9 17.96 1.83 -8.71
CA ALA A 9 18.66 1.34 -9.90
C ALA A 9 18.19 -0.05 -10.36
N ASN A 10 17.60 -0.84 -9.45
CA ASN A 10 17.02 -2.14 -9.79
C ASN A 10 15.64 -2.05 -10.46
N GLY A 11 15.12 -0.86 -10.67
CA GLY A 11 13.80 -0.62 -11.27
C GLY A 11 12.65 -0.52 -10.26
N GLU A 12 12.91 -0.74 -8.98
CA GLU A 12 11.88 -0.57 -7.95
C GLU A 12 11.65 0.91 -7.63
N ASP A 13 10.40 1.26 -7.40
CA ASP A 13 10.00 2.58 -6.93
C ASP A 13 9.48 2.44 -5.50
N ILE A 14 10.02 3.24 -4.58
CA ILE A 14 9.60 3.24 -3.18
C ILE A 14 9.16 4.63 -2.75
N ILE A 15 8.26 4.66 -1.78
CA ILE A 15 7.88 5.88 -1.07
C ILE A 15 8.30 5.72 0.39
N CYS A 16 8.94 6.74 0.95
CA CYS A 16 9.48 6.68 2.30
C CYS A 16 9.55 8.06 2.93
N ASP A 17 9.78 8.08 4.24
CA ASP A 17 10.11 9.29 4.97
C ASP A 17 11.64 9.34 5.15
N VAL A 18 12.27 10.36 4.61
CA VAL A 18 13.73 10.53 4.68
C VAL A 18 14.08 11.20 6.00
N LEU A 19 14.81 10.51 6.85
CA LEU A 19 15.23 11.00 8.17
C LEU A 19 16.50 11.83 8.12
N GLY A 20 17.40 11.53 7.20
CA GLY A 20 18.64 12.25 7.07
C GLY A 20 19.57 11.70 6.00
N TYR A 21 20.59 12.47 5.75
CA TYR A 21 21.64 12.17 4.78
C TYR A 21 22.96 12.09 5.53
N LYS A 22 23.76 11.08 5.22
CA LYS A 22 25.09 10.93 5.81
C LYS A 22 26.04 10.38 4.76
N ASP A 23 26.96 11.23 4.29
CA ASP A 23 27.97 10.88 3.29
C ASP A 23 27.34 10.18 2.06
N ASP A 24 27.59 8.89 1.90
CA ASP A 24 27.11 8.10 0.76
C ASP A 24 25.81 7.33 1.07
N THR A 25 25.19 7.60 2.20
CA THR A 25 23.98 6.87 2.63
C THR A 25 22.82 7.80 2.96
N ILE A 26 21.61 7.25 2.86
CA ILE A 26 20.38 7.93 3.24
C ILE A 26 19.65 7.05 4.24
N LYS A 27 19.24 7.65 5.35
CA LYS A 27 18.44 6.98 6.37
C LYS A 27 16.97 7.25 6.11
N ILE A 28 16.19 6.18 6.00
CA ILE A 28 14.75 6.25 5.70
C ILE A 28 13.94 5.46 6.72
N THR A 29 12.67 5.80 6.85
CA THR A 29 11.72 5.03 7.63
C THR A 29 10.44 4.78 6.84
N SER A 30 9.74 3.72 7.20
CA SER A 30 8.46 3.31 6.62
C SER A 30 8.48 3.21 5.09
N PRO A 31 9.47 2.52 4.49
CA PRO A 31 9.52 2.38 3.04
C PRO A 31 8.42 1.44 2.54
N LEU A 32 7.68 1.88 1.54
CA LEU A 32 6.69 1.07 0.84
C LEU A 32 7.05 0.99 -0.63
N LYS A 33 6.90 -0.18 -1.21
CA LYS A 33 7.07 -0.39 -2.63
C LYS A 33 5.83 0.08 -3.37
N MET A 34 6.03 0.87 -4.42
CA MET A 34 4.95 1.31 -5.30
C MET A 34 4.87 0.38 -6.50
N GLU A 35 3.67 -0.12 -6.78
CA GLU A 35 3.37 -0.93 -7.94
C GLU A 35 2.17 -0.34 -8.66
N THR A 36 2.26 -0.20 -9.98
CA THR A 36 1.14 0.20 -10.80
C THR A 36 0.58 -1.02 -11.52
N TYR A 37 -0.73 -1.06 -11.64
CA TYR A 37 -1.42 -2.11 -12.36
C TYR A 37 -2.60 -1.51 -13.13
N ASN A 38 -2.90 -2.12 -14.27
CA ASN A 38 -4.00 -1.68 -15.12
C ASN A 38 -5.28 -2.42 -14.73
N ARG A 39 -6.35 -1.65 -14.51
CA ARG A 39 -7.69 -2.19 -14.30
C ARG A 39 -8.56 -1.88 -15.51
N SER A 40 -9.23 -2.90 -16.02
CA SER A 40 -10.24 -2.70 -17.06
C SER A 40 -11.55 -2.24 -16.41
N THR A 41 -12.02 -1.07 -16.80
CA THR A 41 -13.31 -0.53 -16.38
C THR A 41 -14.19 -0.34 -17.60
N GLU A 42 -15.49 -0.09 -17.40
CA GLU A 42 -16.43 0.21 -18.50
C GLU A 42 -16.02 1.45 -19.31
N LYS A 43 -15.26 2.36 -18.70
CA LYS A 43 -14.75 3.60 -19.31
C LYS A 43 -13.38 3.46 -19.97
N GLY A 44 -12.80 2.24 -19.98
CA GLY A 44 -11.48 1.98 -20.52
C GLY A 44 -10.52 1.44 -19.48
N VAL A 45 -9.21 1.48 -19.78
CA VAL A 45 -8.16 1.01 -18.90
C VAL A 45 -7.74 2.14 -17.95
N VAL A 46 -7.82 1.88 -16.64
CA VAL A 46 -7.40 2.82 -15.60
C VAL A 46 -6.15 2.27 -14.93
N GLU A 47 -5.13 3.12 -14.81
CA GLU A 47 -3.93 2.80 -14.05
C GLU A 47 -4.18 3.02 -12.56
N SER A 48 -3.94 1.98 -11.75
CA SER A 48 -4.09 2.02 -10.30
C SER A 48 -2.76 1.84 -9.61
N LEU A 49 -2.58 2.51 -8.47
CA LEU A 49 -1.37 2.43 -7.66
C LEU A 49 -1.62 1.57 -6.42
N GLY A 50 -0.77 0.57 -6.21
CA GLY A 50 -0.72 -0.21 -4.99
C GLY A 50 0.53 0.10 -4.18
N LEU A 51 0.40 0.09 -2.86
CA LEU A 51 1.51 0.21 -1.93
C LEU A 51 1.64 -1.09 -1.15
N SER A 52 2.84 -1.65 -1.14
CA SER A 52 3.16 -2.87 -0.42
C SER A 52 4.43 -2.70 0.41
N ARG A 53 4.65 -3.58 1.36
CA ARG A 53 5.86 -3.53 2.18
C ARG A 53 7.09 -3.83 1.34
N TRP A 54 8.11 -3.01 1.48
CA TRP A 54 9.35 -3.19 0.73
C TRP A 54 10.28 -4.23 1.36
N VAL A 55 10.42 -4.21 2.68
CA VAL A 55 11.35 -5.10 3.41
C VAL A 55 10.63 -6.18 4.20
N GLN A 56 9.44 -5.93 4.65
CA GLN A 56 8.71 -6.81 5.55
C GLN A 56 8.07 -8.00 4.84
N PRO A 57 7.81 -9.08 5.55
CA PRO A 57 7.81 -9.27 7.01
C PRO A 57 9.15 -9.76 7.61
N TYR A 58 10.24 -9.60 6.92
CA TYR A 58 11.53 -10.22 7.25
C TYR A 58 12.34 -9.49 8.32
N SER A 59 11.93 -8.29 8.71
CA SER A 59 12.65 -7.48 9.69
C SER A 59 11.70 -6.70 10.58
N ASP A 60 12.04 -6.59 11.85
CA ASP A 60 11.33 -5.73 12.81
C ASP A 60 11.88 -4.30 12.84
N GLU A 61 12.91 -4.02 12.06
CA GLU A 61 13.52 -2.70 12.01
C GLU A 61 12.56 -1.66 11.42
N GLN A 62 12.57 -0.44 11.98
CA GLN A 62 11.76 0.68 11.54
C GLN A 62 12.52 1.60 10.61
N GLU A 63 13.84 1.66 10.75
CA GLU A 63 14.72 2.54 10.01
C GLU A 63 15.68 1.73 9.16
N PHE A 64 15.91 2.20 7.96
CA PHE A 64 16.78 1.53 7.00
C PHE A 64 17.78 2.51 6.43
N THR A 65 18.98 2.03 6.14
CA THR A 65 20.03 2.81 5.50
C THR A 65 20.22 2.29 4.08
N ILE A 66 20.07 3.16 3.09
CA ILE A 66 20.29 2.81 1.69
C ILE A 66 21.48 3.59 1.12
N GLN A 67 22.17 2.98 0.16
CA GLN A 67 23.31 3.59 -0.51
C GLN A 67 22.80 4.62 -1.54
N ARG A 68 23.36 5.84 -1.52
CA ARG A 68 23.01 6.87 -2.50
C ARG A 68 23.27 6.44 -3.94
N ALA A 69 24.29 5.62 -4.14
CA ALA A 69 24.64 5.11 -5.47
C ALA A 69 23.55 4.23 -6.11
N THR A 70 22.63 3.68 -5.31
CA THR A 70 21.51 2.86 -5.80
C THR A 70 20.29 3.69 -6.20
N ILE A 71 20.32 4.99 -5.95
CA ILE A 71 19.20 5.92 -6.25
C ILE A 71 19.40 6.55 -7.60
N VAL A 72 18.45 6.36 -8.50
CA VAL A 72 18.42 7.00 -9.81
C VAL A 72 17.81 8.39 -9.71
N MET A 73 16.72 8.52 -8.96
CA MET A 73 15.97 9.77 -8.81
C MET A 73 15.26 9.79 -7.47
N MET A 74 15.13 10.97 -6.90
CA MET A 74 14.35 11.22 -5.69
C MET A 74 13.56 12.51 -5.84
N THR A 75 12.29 12.49 -5.48
CA THR A 75 11.41 13.64 -5.63
C THR A 75 10.39 13.72 -4.49
N PRO A 76 10.02 14.93 -4.06
CA PRO A 76 8.95 15.08 -3.06
C PRO A 76 7.64 14.47 -3.52
N VAL A 77 6.89 13.94 -2.57
CA VAL A 77 5.61 13.28 -2.81
C VAL A 77 4.52 14.32 -3.05
N SER A 78 3.60 14.04 -3.99
CA SER A 78 2.41 14.87 -4.19
C SER A 78 1.47 14.82 -2.97
N ALA A 79 0.66 15.87 -2.80
CA ALA A 79 -0.27 15.95 -1.66
C ALA A 79 -1.27 14.80 -1.59
N GLY A 80 -1.77 14.34 -2.74
CA GLY A 80 -2.69 13.20 -2.82
C GLY A 80 -2.04 11.88 -2.44
N LEU A 81 -0.84 11.63 -2.95
CA LEU A 81 -0.09 10.43 -2.64
C LEU A 81 0.36 10.41 -1.17
N GLN A 82 0.69 11.58 -0.61
CA GLN A 82 1.05 11.71 0.81
C GLN A 82 -0.05 11.22 1.73
N LYS A 83 -1.29 11.60 1.48
CA LYS A 83 -2.45 11.17 2.27
C LYS A 83 -2.66 9.65 2.18
N TYR A 84 -2.54 9.09 1.00
CA TYR A 84 -2.66 7.65 0.79
C TYR A 84 -1.53 6.89 1.51
N TYR A 85 -0.32 7.37 1.40
CA TYR A 85 0.85 6.80 2.08
C TYR A 85 0.68 6.81 3.61
N GLU A 86 0.29 7.93 4.19
CA GLU A 86 0.04 8.05 5.63
C GLU A 86 -1.05 7.07 6.10
N TYR A 87 -2.11 6.95 5.33
CA TYR A 87 -3.18 6.00 5.61
C TYR A 87 -2.69 4.55 5.65
N VAL A 88 -1.91 4.14 4.66
CA VAL A 88 -1.36 2.79 4.58
C VAL A 88 -0.37 2.52 5.72
N VAL A 89 0.52 3.47 6.02
CA VAL A 89 1.48 3.35 7.11
C VAL A 89 0.78 3.22 8.46
N ASP A 90 -0.24 4.01 8.71
CA ASP A 90 -1.02 3.95 9.95
C ASP A 90 -1.73 2.60 10.11
N ASN A 91 -2.30 2.06 9.04
CA ASN A 91 -2.91 0.74 9.04
C ASN A 91 -1.90 -0.36 9.32
N MET A 92 -0.70 -0.27 8.75
CA MET A 92 0.37 -1.24 9.01
C MET A 92 0.84 -1.21 10.46
N LYS A 93 0.92 -0.03 11.08
CA LYS A 93 1.27 0.10 12.50
C LYS A 93 0.22 -0.54 13.39
N THR A 94 -1.05 -0.37 13.07
CA THR A 94 -2.16 -1.00 13.79
C THR A 94 -2.09 -2.53 13.68
N MET A 95 -1.85 -3.06 12.50
CA MET A 95 -1.68 -4.50 12.27
C MET A 95 -0.49 -5.08 13.05
N ARG A 96 0.60 -4.32 13.22
CA ARG A 96 1.75 -4.76 14.01
C ARG A 96 1.43 -4.92 15.49
N LYS A 97 0.64 -4.03 16.06
CA LYS A 97 0.16 -4.14 17.44
C LYS A 97 -0.68 -5.41 17.63
N ASP A 98 -1.50 -5.74 16.64
CA ASP A 98 -2.37 -6.91 16.65
C ASP A 98 -1.58 -8.22 16.57
N LEU A 99 -0.47 -8.24 15.85
CA LEU A 99 0.40 -9.42 15.72
C LEU A 99 1.23 -9.71 16.97
N SER A 100 1.47 -8.71 17.83
CA SER A 100 2.35 -8.86 18.99
C SER A 100 1.71 -9.47 20.23
N SER A 101 0.41 -9.52 20.38
CA SER A 101 -0.42 -10.27 21.36
C SER A 101 -1.86 -9.75 21.31
N PRO A 102 -2.69 -10.16 20.36
CA PRO A 102 -4.06 -9.67 20.28
C PRO A 102 -4.86 -10.18 21.48
N THR A 103 -5.56 -9.26 22.14
CA THR A 103 -6.55 -9.61 23.17
C THR A 103 -7.78 -10.23 22.51
N GLU A 104 -8.59 -10.99 23.26
CA GLU A 104 -9.83 -11.56 22.71
C GLU A 104 -10.75 -10.51 22.06
N LYS A 105 -10.76 -9.29 22.61
CA LYS A 105 -11.52 -8.17 22.01
C LYS A 105 -10.99 -7.76 20.64
N GLU A 106 -9.67 -7.71 20.50
CA GLU A 106 -9.02 -7.34 19.24
C GLU A 106 -9.24 -8.41 18.18
N LEU A 107 -9.16 -9.69 18.55
CA LEU A 107 -9.50 -10.81 17.66
C LEU A 107 -10.96 -10.75 17.18
N ARG A 108 -11.90 -10.40 18.05
CA ARG A 108 -13.31 -10.26 17.67
C ARG A 108 -13.54 -9.09 16.71
N VAL A 109 -12.82 -7.99 16.87
CA VAL A 109 -12.89 -6.83 15.97
C VAL A 109 -12.34 -7.20 14.59
N ILE A 110 -11.21 -7.90 14.54
CA ILE A 110 -10.61 -8.37 13.28
C ILE A 110 -11.56 -9.33 12.55
N GLU A 111 -12.16 -10.30 13.26
CA GLU A 111 -13.15 -11.21 12.68
C GLU A 111 -14.37 -10.47 12.12
N LYS A 112 -14.85 -9.42 12.80
CA LYS A 112 -15.96 -8.59 12.31
C LYS A 112 -15.58 -7.79 11.07
N GLU A 113 -14.37 -7.24 11.01
CA GLU A 113 -13.90 -6.49 9.85
C GLU A 113 -13.70 -7.41 8.65
N GLU A 114 -13.15 -8.61 8.84
CA GLU A 114 -13.03 -9.62 7.79
C GLU A 114 -14.40 -10.06 7.25
N LYS A 115 -15.39 -10.29 8.13
CA LYS A 115 -16.76 -10.59 7.73
C LYS A 115 -17.38 -9.45 6.92
N ASN A 116 -17.18 -8.20 7.33
CA ASN A 116 -17.69 -7.04 6.61
C ASN A 116 -17.08 -6.94 5.20
N ILE A 117 -15.80 -7.24 5.06
CA ILE A 117 -15.12 -7.24 3.76
C ILE A 117 -15.66 -8.38 2.87
N GLU A 118 -15.83 -9.59 3.40
CA GLU A 118 -16.43 -10.70 2.68
C GLU A 118 -17.86 -10.39 2.25
N ASP A 119 -18.68 -9.80 3.12
CA ASP A 119 -20.04 -9.40 2.81
C ASP A 119 -20.09 -8.35 1.70
N ILE A 120 -19.19 -7.39 1.71
CA ILE A 120 -19.07 -6.37 0.65
C ILE A 120 -18.64 -7.01 -0.67
N GLU A 121 -17.66 -7.90 -0.66
CA GLU A 121 -17.22 -8.63 -1.85
C GLU A 121 -18.34 -9.49 -2.44
N ASN A 122 -19.10 -10.20 -1.60
CA ASN A 122 -20.23 -10.99 -2.03
C ASN A 122 -21.35 -10.13 -2.63
N GLU A 123 -21.65 -8.97 -2.04
CA GLU A 123 -22.61 -8.02 -2.58
C GLU A 123 -22.17 -7.50 -3.95
N LEU A 124 -20.89 -7.20 -4.12
CA LEU A 124 -20.34 -6.76 -5.40
C LEU A 124 -20.43 -7.86 -6.46
N GLU A 125 -20.14 -9.11 -6.12
CA GLU A 125 -20.28 -10.25 -7.03
C GLU A 125 -21.73 -10.46 -7.45
N GLU A 126 -22.69 -10.36 -6.51
CA GLU A 126 -24.11 -10.43 -6.79
C GLU A 126 -24.58 -9.31 -7.73
N MET A 127 -24.10 -8.09 -7.52
CA MET A 127 -24.38 -6.94 -8.39
C MET A 127 -23.83 -7.15 -9.80
N GLU A 128 -22.61 -7.66 -9.93
CA GLU A 128 -22.00 -7.98 -11.22
C GLU A 128 -22.80 -9.07 -11.95
N ALA A 129 -23.23 -10.12 -11.25
CA ALA A 129 -24.04 -11.18 -11.83
C ALA A 129 -25.41 -10.67 -12.32
N ILE A 130 -26.04 -9.77 -11.58
CA ILE A 130 -27.31 -9.12 -11.99
C ILE A 130 -27.09 -8.27 -13.24
N LEU A 131 -26.02 -7.49 -13.31
CA LEU A 131 -25.67 -6.68 -14.47
C LEU A 131 -25.38 -7.52 -15.71
N GLU A 132 -24.69 -8.65 -15.59
CA GLU A 132 -24.45 -9.59 -16.69
C GLU A 132 -25.76 -10.21 -17.20
N LYS A 133 -26.68 -10.61 -16.31
CA LYS A 133 -27.99 -11.12 -16.67
C LYS A 133 -28.83 -10.08 -17.41
N SER A 134 -28.79 -8.81 -16.98
CA SER A 134 -29.52 -7.75 -17.67
C SER A 134 -28.93 -7.44 -19.05
N LYS A 135 -27.64 -7.58 -19.25
CA LYS A 135 -26.98 -7.44 -20.55
C LYS A 135 -27.32 -8.58 -21.50
N SER A 136 -27.48 -9.82 -20.98
CA SER A 136 -27.84 -10.98 -21.81
C SER A 136 -29.31 -11.00 -22.22
N THR A 137 -30.19 -10.23 -21.57
CA THR A 137 -31.62 -10.13 -21.90
C THR A 137 -31.96 -8.98 -22.82
N ILE A 138 -31.01 -8.12 -23.15
CA ILE A 138 -31.19 -6.99 -24.10
C ILE A 138 -30.73 -7.43 -25.51
N HIS A 139 -31.43 -8.36 -26.08
CA HIS A 139 -31.23 -8.75 -27.49
C HIS A 139 -32.39 -8.30 -28.34
#